data_e06d7d1b55cfb7a75c70fc5aba9bdd41
#
_entry.id   e06d7d1b55cfb7a75c70fc5aba9bdd41
#
_cell.length_a   1.000
_cell.length_b   1.000
_cell.length_c   1.000
_cell.angle_alpha   90.00
_cell.angle_beta   90.00
_cell.angle_gamma   90.00
#
_symmetry.space_group_name_H-M   'P 1'
#
loop_
_entity.id
_entity.type
_entity.pdbx_description
1 polymer ?
#
loop_
_entity_poly.entity_id
_entity_poly.type
_entity_poly.pdbx_seq_one_letter_code
_entity_poly.pdbx_strand_id
1 'polypeptide(L)'
;MLLRYRKDPDVPPRFNPLYEPLAPSTLATWGTGKQRAVFAKDGKRLRSQTTKERTPGVPMGDVWDIGVIAPVSKERTGYPSQKPEALLERIVTALSDSGEWVLDPYAGSGTTLAVAARLGRKFLGIDASPVALETLLARLRRESKPVATARLA
;
A
#
# COMPACT_ATOMS: atom_id res chain seq x y z
N MET A 1 6.34 -2.01 -13.80
CA MET A 1 5.02 -1.36 -14.06
C MET A 1 3.96 -2.10 -13.29
N LEU A 2 3.09 -1.40 -12.55
CA LEU A 2 1.92 -1.95 -11.88
C LEU A 2 0.67 -1.58 -12.69
N LEU A 3 -0.18 -2.57 -12.97
CA LEU A 3 -1.44 -2.38 -13.67
C LEU A 3 -2.58 -2.67 -12.72
N ARG A 4 -3.61 -1.84 -12.74
CA ARG A 4 -4.82 -2.03 -11.96
C ARG A 4 -6.01 -2.29 -12.87
N TYR A 5 -6.72 -3.38 -12.60
CA TYR A 5 -7.94 -3.75 -13.29
C TYR A 5 -9.12 -3.71 -12.33
N ARG A 6 -10.32 -3.58 -12.86
CA ARG A 6 -11.58 -3.68 -12.13
C ARG A 6 -12.51 -4.65 -12.87
N LYS A 7 -13.34 -5.35 -12.11
CA LYS A 7 -14.28 -6.33 -12.67
C LYS A 7 -15.39 -5.63 -13.45
N ASP A 8 -15.93 -4.54 -12.92
CA ASP A 8 -17.07 -3.83 -13.46
C ASP A 8 -16.66 -2.39 -13.85
N PRO A 9 -16.75 -2.01 -15.14
CA PRO A 9 -16.41 -0.67 -15.59
C PRO A 9 -17.36 0.41 -15.08
N ASP A 10 -18.59 0.05 -14.71
CA ASP A 10 -19.62 1.01 -14.27
C ASP A 10 -19.55 1.31 -12.77
N VAL A 11 -18.87 0.45 -12.00
CA VAL A 11 -18.63 0.69 -10.57
C VAL A 11 -17.34 1.51 -10.38
N PRO A 12 -17.38 2.68 -9.73
CA PRO A 12 -16.18 3.45 -9.47
C PRO A 12 -15.13 2.60 -8.72
N PRO A 13 -13.87 2.62 -9.17
CA PRO A 13 -12.83 1.84 -8.49
C PRO A 13 -12.57 2.46 -7.12
N ARG A 14 -12.49 1.62 -6.08
CA ARG A 14 -12.03 2.08 -4.78
C ARG A 14 -10.55 2.48 -4.90
N PHE A 15 -10.26 3.65 -4.38
CA PHE A 15 -8.90 4.16 -4.29
C PHE A 15 -8.77 5.08 -3.07
N ASN A 16 -7.96 4.67 -2.12
CA ASN A 16 -7.61 5.48 -0.96
C ASN A 16 -6.36 6.28 -1.32
N PRO A 17 -6.44 7.62 -1.42
CA PRO A 17 -5.27 8.43 -1.75
C PRO A 17 -4.17 8.23 -0.69
N LEU A 18 -2.95 8.00 -1.15
CA LEU A 18 -1.76 7.96 -0.31
C LEU A 18 -1.09 9.32 -0.31
N TYR A 19 -0.50 9.68 0.82
CA TYR A 19 0.16 10.96 0.99
C TYR A 19 1.57 10.79 1.51
N GLU A 20 2.46 11.64 1.02
CA GLU A 20 3.82 11.80 1.54
C GLU A 20 3.87 12.97 2.53
N PRO A 21 4.79 12.94 3.51
CA PRO A 21 4.99 14.06 4.39
C PRO A 21 5.31 15.34 3.63
N LEU A 22 4.88 16.47 4.16
CA LEU A 22 5.26 17.78 3.63
C LEU A 22 6.78 17.98 3.77
N ALA A 23 7.41 18.54 2.75
CA ALA A 23 8.81 18.93 2.82
C ALA A 23 9.04 19.95 3.94
N PRO A 24 10.20 19.94 4.63
CA PRO A 24 10.50 20.91 5.70
C PRO A 24 10.36 22.36 5.26
N SER A 25 10.74 22.69 4.04
CA SER A 25 10.57 24.04 3.45
C SER A 25 9.11 24.44 3.30
N THR A 26 8.25 23.49 2.91
CA THR A 26 6.80 23.71 2.81
C THR A 26 6.20 23.94 4.19
N LEU A 27 6.59 23.15 5.18
CA LEU A 27 6.14 23.31 6.56
C LEU A 27 6.57 24.66 7.16
N ALA A 28 7.80 25.11 6.88
CA ALA A 28 8.31 26.38 7.36
C ALA A 28 7.56 27.57 6.75
N THR A 29 7.14 27.48 5.48
CA THR A 29 6.50 28.58 4.76
C THR A 29 4.98 28.61 4.98
N TRP A 30 4.32 27.46 5.00
CA TRP A 30 2.86 27.34 4.94
C TRP A 30 2.26 26.58 6.11
N GLY A 31 3.09 26.00 6.98
CA GLY A 31 2.64 25.10 8.03
C GLY A 31 1.90 23.89 7.47
N THR A 32 0.91 23.41 8.20
CA THR A 32 0.05 22.29 7.78
C THR A 32 -1.25 22.71 7.12
N GLY A 33 -1.42 23.99 6.80
CA GLY A 33 -2.63 24.51 6.17
C GLY A 33 -2.72 24.09 4.71
N LYS A 34 -3.91 23.63 4.31
CA LYS A 34 -4.17 23.26 2.91
C LYS A 34 -4.15 24.51 2.02
N GLN A 35 -3.36 24.45 0.96
CA GLN A 35 -3.27 25.52 -0.03
C GLN A 35 -4.33 25.35 -1.10
N ARG A 36 -5.09 26.40 -1.39
CA ARG A 36 -6.01 26.42 -2.54
C ARG A 36 -5.43 27.32 -3.63
N ALA A 37 -5.42 26.81 -4.87
CA ALA A 37 -5.15 27.63 -6.03
C ALA A 37 -6.27 28.64 -6.21
N VAL A 38 -5.90 29.90 -6.47
CA VAL A 38 -6.81 30.98 -6.75
C VAL A 38 -6.56 31.45 -8.17
N PHE A 39 -7.64 31.70 -8.92
CA PHE A 39 -7.57 32.20 -10.28
C PHE A 39 -8.33 33.51 -10.40
N ALA A 40 -7.78 34.44 -11.16
CA ALA A 40 -8.46 35.65 -11.53
C ALA A 40 -9.58 35.39 -12.56
N LYS A 41 -10.44 36.36 -12.80
CA LYS A 41 -11.54 36.25 -13.78
C LYS A 41 -11.06 35.99 -15.22
N ASP A 42 -9.83 36.37 -15.53
CA ASP A 42 -9.17 36.14 -16.82
C ASP A 42 -8.47 34.75 -16.92
N GLY A 43 -8.62 33.88 -15.88
CA GLY A 43 -8.02 32.57 -15.81
C GLY A 43 -6.57 32.55 -15.34
N LYS A 44 -5.94 33.71 -15.07
CA LYS A 44 -4.57 33.76 -14.55
C LYS A 44 -4.51 33.21 -13.13
N ARG A 45 -3.50 32.38 -12.85
CA ARG A 45 -3.25 31.87 -11.51
C ARG A 45 -2.72 32.96 -10.60
N LEU A 46 -3.41 33.20 -9.50
CA LEU A 46 -3.00 34.09 -8.43
C LEU A 46 -2.22 33.34 -7.34
N ARG A 47 -1.73 34.09 -6.34
CA ARG A 47 -1.11 33.51 -5.16
C ARG A 47 -2.11 32.59 -4.45
N SER A 48 -1.67 31.36 -4.14
CA SER A 48 -2.48 30.40 -3.39
C SER A 48 -2.87 30.96 -2.01
N GLN A 49 -4.05 30.60 -1.55
CA GLN A 49 -4.54 30.96 -0.22
C GLN A 49 -4.44 29.77 0.71
N THR A 50 -3.94 30.00 1.93
CA THR A 50 -3.96 29.02 3.00
C THR A 50 -5.36 28.94 3.58
N THR A 51 -5.90 27.74 3.69
CA THR A 51 -7.20 27.48 4.32
C THR A 51 -7.04 27.09 5.78
N LYS A 52 -8.14 27.04 6.53
CA LYS A 52 -8.16 26.51 7.92
C LYS A 52 -8.11 24.96 7.94
N GLU A 53 -8.32 24.30 6.80
CA GLU A 53 -8.24 22.86 6.68
C GLU A 53 -6.77 22.40 6.75
N ARG A 54 -6.52 21.31 7.46
CA ARG A 54 -5.19 20.68 7.43
C ARG A 54 -5.03 19.80 6.18
N THR A 55 -3.85 19.84 5.60
CA THR A 55 -3.51 18.90 4.53
C THR A 55 -3.02 17.59 5.12
N PRO A 56 -3.40 16.42 4.58
CA PRO A 56 -2.84 15.14 4.97
C PRO A 56 -1.39 14.95 4.48
N GLY A 57 -0.92 15.81 3.59
CA GLY A 57 0.39 15.73 2.97
C GLY A 57 0.35 16.06 1.48
N VAL A 58 1.39 15.69 0.76
CA VAL A 58 1.45 15.76 -0.70
C VAL A 58 0.89 14.45 -1.25
N PRO A 59 -0.07 14.47 -2.20
CA PRO A 59 -0.49 13.23 -2.86
C PRO A 59 0.73 12.48 -3.41
N MET A 60 0.81 11.19 -3.11
CA MET A 60 1.92 10.35 -3.57
C MET A 60 1.91 10.25 -5.10
N GLY A 61 3.10 10.40 -5.70
CA GLY A 61 3.28 10.23 -7.14
C GLY A 61 3.13 8.79 -7.62
N ASP A 62 3.20 8.60 -8.92
CA ASP A 62 3.13 7.31 -9.61
C ASP A 62 4.49 6.60 -9.70
N VAL A 63 5.58 7.28 -9.36
CA VAL A 63 6.92 6.71 -9.24
C VAL A 63 7.24 6.47 -7.77
N TRP A 64 7.50 5.21 -7.40
CA TRP A 64 7.78 4.81 -6.03
C TRP A 64 9.24 4.36 -5.91
N ASP A 65 10.00 5.09 -5.13
CA ASP A 65 11.37 4.71 -4.77
C ASP A 65 11.32 3.71 -3.61
N ILE A 66 11.27 2.42 -3.95
CA ILE A 66 11.27 1.31 -3.01
C ILE A 66 12.46 0.41 -3.35
N GLY A 67 13.44 0.41 -2.45
CA GLY A 67 14.64 -0.40 -2.59
C GLY A 67 14.37 -1.91 -2.54
N VAL A 68 15.35 -2.68 -2.98
CA VAL A 68 15.34 -4.13 -2.80
C VAL A 68 15.53 -4.49 -1.33
N ILE A 69 15.06 -5.68 -0.93
CA ILE A 69 15.23 -6.16 0.43
C ILE A 69 16.71 -6.43 0.70
N ALA A 70 17.27 -5.69 1.64
CA ALA A 70 18.68 -5.87 2.01
C ALA A 70 18.94 -7.30 2.56
N PRO A 71 20.13 -7.87 2.35
CA PRO A 71 20.46 -9.20 2.83
C PRO A 71 20.27 -9.39 4.33
N VAL A 72 20.48 -8.33 5.12
CA VAL A 72 20.37 -8.31 6.59
C VAL A 72 18.98 -7.87 7.09
N SER A 73 18.04 -7.60 6.19
CA SER A 73 16.70 -7.16 6.57
C SER A 73 15.93 -8.26 7.32
N LYS A 74 15.24 -7.84 8.40
CA LYS A 74 14.39 -8.75 9.21
C LYS A 74 13.19 -9.30 8.44
N GLU A 75 12.74 -8.60 7.38
CA GLU A 75 11.65 -9.08 6.54
C GLU A 75 12.08 -10.18 5.56
N ARG A 76 13.40 -10.36 5.36
CA ARG A 76 13.93 -11.33 4.42
C ARG A 76 13.67 -12.75 4.89
N THR A 77 12.95 -13.53 4.07
CA THR A 77 12.67 -14.96 4.34
C THR A 77 13.63 -15.91 3.64
N GLY A 78 14.42 -15.42 2.69
CA GLY A 78 15.23 -16.26 1.79
C GLY A 78 14.46 -16.82 0.60
N TYR A 79 13.16 -16.61 0.52
CA TYR A 79 12.37 -17.08 -0.61
C TYR A 79 12.74 -16.28 -1.89
N PRO A 80 12.98 -16.96 -3.03
CA PRO A 80 13.24 -16.31 -4.29
C PRO A 80 12.09 -15.35 -4.67
N SER A 81 12.40 -14.23 -5.31
CA SER A 81 11.41 -13.26 -5.77
C SER A 81 10.53 -12.59 -4.70
N GLN A 82 10.88 -12.68 -3.41
CA GLN A 82 10.18 -11.96 -2.35
C GLN A 82 10.10 -10.46 -2.66
N LYS A 83 8.90 -9.89 -2.55
CA LYS A 83 8.69 -8.44 -2.73
C LYS A 83 8.85 -7.70 -1.40
N PRO A 84 9.32 -6.44 -1.41
CA PRO A 84 9.38 -5.61 -0.20
C PRO A 84 8.00 -5.38 0.42
N GLU A 85 7.91 -5.44 1.75
CA GLU A 85 6.65 -5.16 2.46
C GLU A 85 6.14 -3.74 2.19
N ALA A 86 7.04 -2.76 2.08
CA ALA A 86 6.68 -1.38 1.77
C ALA A 86 5.90 -1.23 0.45
N LEU A 87 6.20 -2.06 -0.55
CA LEU A 87 5.45 -2.08 -1.82
C LEU A 87 4.02 -2.56 -1.60
N LEU A 88 3.87 -3.70 -0.90
CA LEU A 88 2.55 -4.30 -0.66
C LEU A 88 1.72 -3.45 0.30
N GLU A 89 2.35 -2.76 1.25
CA GLU A 89 1.68 -1.84 2.16
C GLU A 89 1.02 -0.68 1.40
N ARG A 90 1.72 -0.07 0.46
CA ARG A 90 1.14 0.96 -0.42
C ARG A 90 -0.03 0.42 -1.23
N ILE A 91 0.14 -0.74 -1.88
CA ILE A 91 -0.89 -1.35 -2.73
C ILE A 91 -2.13 -1.69 -1.91
N VAL A 92 -1.96 -2.41 -0.80
CA VAL A 92 -3.07 -2.87 0.04
C VAL A 92 -3.82 -1.69 0.66
N THR A 93 -3.08 -0.67 1.15
CA THR A 93 -3.70 0.54 1.72
C THR A 93 -4.48 1.33 0.66
N ALA A 94 -3.93 1.48 -0.53
CA ALA A 94 -4.58 2.25 -1.59
C ALA A 94 -5.84 1.57 -2.16
N LEU A 95 -5.90 0.24 -2.14
CA LEU A 95 -6.91 -0.52 -2.89
C LEU A 95 -7.92 -1.28 -2.01
N SER A 96 -7.78 -1.22 -0.69
CA SER A 96 -8.69 -1.89 0.24
C SER A 96 -8.86 -1.12 1.55
N ASP A 97 -9.94 -1.40 2.27
CA ASP A 97 -10.18 -0.92 3.62
C ASP A 97 -9.99 -2.02 4.66
N SER A 98 -9.84 -1.63 5.93
CA SER A 98 -9.77 -2.60 7.04
C SER A 98 -11.01 -3.50 7.05
N GLY A 99 -10.81 -4.80 7.29
CA GLY A 99 -11.87 -5.81 7.28
C GLY A 99 -12.20 -6.39 5.90
N GLU A 100 -11.72 -5.82 4.80
CA GLU A 100 -11.92 -6.36 3.46
C GLU A 100 -11.00 -7.54 3.15
N TRP A 101 -11.31 -8.27 2.06
CA TRP A 101 -10.53 -9.40 1.61
C TRP A 101 -9.42 -9.01 0.65
N VAL A 102 -8.23 -9.56 0.87
CA VAL A 102 -7.09 -9.52 -0.05
C VAL A 102 -6.81 -10.94 -0.50
N LEU A 103 -6.84 -11.17 -1.81
CA LEU A 103 -6.52 -12.45 -2.44
C LEU A 103 -5.16 -12.36 -3.13
N ASP A 104 -4.29 -13.32 -2.87
CA ASP A 104 -3.04 -13.51 -3.60
C ASP A 104 -2.97 -14.95 -4.13
N PRO A 105 -3.26 -15.18 -5.42
CA PRO A 105 -3.28 -16.53 -6.01
C PRO A 105 -1.87 -17.09 -6.30
N TYR A 106 -0.81 -16.32 -6.03
CA TYR A 106 0.59 -16.71 -6.17
C TYR A 106 1.38 -16.22 -4.95
N ALA A 107 0.95 -16.65 -3.78
CA ALA A 107 1.33 -16.07 -2.50
C ALA A 107 2.84 -16.10 -2.19
N GLY A 108 3.59 -17.07 -2.73
CA GLY A 108 5.03 -17.18 -2.57
C GLY A 108 5.46 -17.11 -1.11
N SER A 109 6.32 -16.14 -0.79
CA SER A 109 6.77 -15.87 0.58
C SER A 109 5.70 -15.31 1.52
N GLY A 110 4.48 -15.05 1.04
CA GLY A 110 3.37 -14.53 1.83
C GLY A 110 3.47 -13.04 2.19
N THR A 111 4.26 -12.25 1.47
CA THR A 111 4.41 -10.81 1.77
C THR A 111 3.07 -10.09 1.75
N THR A 112 2.25 -10.32 0.70
CA THR A 112 0.91 -9.72 0.58
C THR A 112 0.04 -10.05 1.78
N LEU A 113 0.05 -11.32 2.21
CA LEU A 113 -0.80 -11.79 3.31
C LEU A 113 -0.35 -11.25 4.67
N ALA A 114 0.96 -11.19 4.91
CA ALA A 114 1.51 -10.61 6.14
C ALA A 114 1.16 -9.13 6.25
N VAL A 115 1.30 -8.39 5.17
CA VAL A 115 0.91 -6.97 5.11
C VAL A 115 -0.59 -6.80 5.29
N ALA A 116 -1.42 -7.58 4.59
CA ALA A 116 -2.87 -7.54 4.74
C ALA A 116 -3.30 -7.81 6.19
N ALA A 117 -2.72 -8.83 6.83
CA ALA A 117 -2.94 -9.16 8.24
C ALA A 117 -2.60 -8.01 9.17
N ARG A 118 -1.41 -7.39 9.00
CA ARG A 118 -0.95 -6.26 9.81
C ARG A 118 -1.86 -5.04 9.67
N LEU A 119 -2.35 -4.79 8.48
CA LEU A 119 -3.26 -3.69 8.17
C LEU A 119 -4.73 -3.99 8.51
N GLY A 120 -5.04 -5.13 9.14
CA GLY A 120 -6.39 -5.49 9.55
C GLY A 120 -7.32 -5.97 8.43
N ARG A 121 -6.76 -6.43 7.30
CA ARG A 121 -7.52 -7.04 6.21
C ARG A 121 -7.65 -8.54 6.45
N LYS A 122 -8.74 -9.13 5.95
CA LYS A 122 -8.84 -10.58 5.76
C LYS A 122 -7.98 -10.97 4.59
N PHE A 123 -7.46 -12.18 4.57
CA PHE A 123 -6.59 -12.61 3.46
C PHE A 123 -6.84 -14.05 3.06
N LEU A 124 -6.60 -14.33 1.79
CA LEU A 124 -6.57 -15.66 1.21
C LEU A 124 -5.36 -15.75 0.28
N GLY A 125 -4.48 -16.71 0.52
CA GLY A 125 -3.31 -16.99 -0.31
C GLY A 125 -3.37 -18.38 -0.89
N ILE A 126 -2.96 -18.51 -2.13
CA ILE A 126 -2.85 -19.78 -2.83
C ILE A 126 -1.43 -19.90 -3.37
N ASP A 127 -0.82 -21.07 -3.24
CA ASP A 127 0.44 -21.39 -3.90
C ASP A 127 0.56 -22.89 -4.11
N ALA A 128 1.15 -23.31 -5.22
CA ALA A 128 1.38 -24.72 -5.53
C ALA A 128 2.64 -25.27 -4.90
N SER A 129 3.58 -24.42 -4.47
CA SER A 129 4.87 -24.80 -3.92
C SER A 129 4.77 -25.12 -2.43
N PRO A 130 5.14 -26.33 -1.97
CA PRO A 130 5.25 -26.63 -0.54
C PRO A 130 6.20 -25.69 0.20
N VAL A 131 7.32 -25.30 -0.43
CA VAL A 131 8.30 -24.35 0.15
C VAL A 131 7.70 -22.97 0.33
N ALA A 132 6.87 -22.54 -0.62
CA ALA A 132 6.13 -21.29 -0.49
C ALA A 132 5.19 -21.32 0.73
N LEU A 133 4.41 -22.41 0.86
CA LEU A 133 3.46 -22.58 1.96
C LEU A 133 4.16 -22.63 3.33
N GLU A 134 5.28 -23.32 3.45
CA GLU A 134 6.07 -23.35 4.69
C GLU A 134 6.58 -21.95 5.05
N THR A 135 7.16 -21.25 4.08
CA THR A 135 7.69 -19.89 4.27
C THR A 135 6.60 -18.93 4.68
N LEU A 136 5.48 -18.96 3.98
CA LEU A 136 4.28 -18.13 4.24
C LEU A 136 3.74 -18.39 5.65
N LEU A 137 3.57 -19.66 6.04
CA LEU A 137 3.05 -20.01 7.36
C LEU A 137 4.01 -19.57 8.47
N ALA A 138 5.32 -19.75 8.28
CA ALA A 138 6.31 -19.28 9.23
C ALA A 138 6.26 -17.75 9.40
N ARG A 139 6.05 -17.02 8.29
CA ARG A 139 5.89 -15.56 8.31
C ARG A 139 4.63 -15.12 9.07
N LEU A 140 3.48 -15.71 8.76
CA LEU A 140 2.21 -15.36 9.40
C LEU A 140 2.20 -15.69 10.91
N ARG A 141 2.88 -16.76 11.33
CA ARG A 141 3.06 -17.07 12.77
C ARG A 141 3.83 -15.98 13.51
N ARG A 142 4.82 -15.33 12.88
CA ARG A 142 5.52 -14.18 13.49
C ARG A 142 4.58 -12.99 13.72
N GLU A 143 3.60 -12.81 12.85
CA GLU A 143 2.56 -11.78 12.99
C GLU A 143 1.47 -12.14 14.02
N SER A 144 1.62 -13.29 14.71
CA SER A 144 0.64 -13.79 15.71
C SER A 144 -0.80 -13.89 15.17
N LYS A 145 -0.95 -14.20 13.90
CA LYS A 145 -2.27 -14.33 13.27
C LYS A 145 -2.68 -15.79 13.13
N PRO A 146 -3.91 -16.14 13.51
CA PRO A 146 -4.45 -17.47 13.26
C PRO A 146 -4.61 -17.69 11.75
N VAL A 147 -4.20 -18.86 11.27
CA VAL A 147 -4.26 -19.24 9.86
C VAL A 147 -4.87 -20.62 9.75
N ALA A 148 -5.92 -20.74 8.95
CA ALA A 148 -6.44 -22.05 8.52
C ALA A 148 -5.83 -22.39 7.17
N THR A 149 -5.48 -23.66 6.98
CA THR A 149 -4.93 -24.19 5.73
C THR A 149 -5.83 -25.29 5.19
N ALA A 150 -5.98 -25.34 3.87
CA ALA A 150 -6.66 -26.42 3.17
C ALA A 150 -5.85 -26.83 1.93
N ARG A 151 -5.92 -28.11 1.55
CA ARG A 151 -5.48 -28.58 0.24
C ARG A 151 -6.67 -28.60 -0.69
N LEU A 152 -6.50 -28.08 -1.88
CA LEU A 152 -7.42 -28.33 -2.97
C LEU A 152 -7.07 -29.72 -3.53
N ALA A 153 -8.08 -30.57 -3.65
CA ALA A 153 -7.96 -31.92 -4.21
C ALA A 153 -7.72 -31.85 -5.73
#